data_2de95e48d64c3ef066a8fb7ff77f9564
#
_entry.id   2de95e48d64c3ef066a8fb7ff77f9564
#
_cell.length_a   1.000
_cell.length_b   1.000
_cell.length_c   1.000
_cell.angle_alpha   90.00
_cell.angle_beta   90.00
_cell.angle_gamma   90.00
#
_symmetry.space_group_name_H-M   'P 1'
#
loop_
_entity.id
_entity.type
_entity.pdbx_description
1 polymer ?
#
loop_
_entity_poly.entity_id
_entity_poly.type
_entity_poly.pdbx_seq_one_letter_code
_entity_poly.pdbx_strand_id
1 'polypeptide(L)'
;MAGLRVIRFPYFLQRWEKLAMHGGGILNKLKSNPLYYLMIPFFLLGQLRAVIGLLRSEKFDLIHAHWLIPQGFIAALSLLITRRKIPLLCTSHGGDLFALKGKGLQRLKRWVMGKSAALTVVSTAMKKTVVDMGVDPEKVEVIPMGVDLKGLFTPDPSVQRKTDELLFVGRLVDVKGLEILLEAMPKVLAKYPGMRLTIAGAGPLERKLRELAGELNITDKVDFLGMTPQDKLPDLYRRATLSVFPFVVTKSGVQEGFGLVVVEAMGCACPVIAGDLPAMNDTIKNGENGLLAPSGKPQALAETIIKLLDDPELRARLAGEGRKSVVQKFDWEVIAGKYAEVYEKIISMKQLE
;
A
#
# COMPACT_ATOMS: atom_id res chain seq x y z
N MET A 1 3.68 0.82 -21.45
CA MET A 1 4.84 1.60 -20.96
C MET A 1 5.74 1.94 -22.16
N ALA A 2 5.21 2.74 -23.06
CA ALA A 2 5.98 3.17 -24.23
C ALA A 2 7.14 4.08 -23.75
N GLY A 3 8.37 3.79 -24.19
CA GLY A 3 9.55 4.61 -23.94
C GLY A 3 10.41 4.25 -22.71
N LEU A 4 10.02 3.29 -21.87
CA LEU A 4 10.84 2.86 -20.74
C LEU A 4 11.63 1.58 -21.09
N ARG A 5 12.95 1.62 -20.89
CA ARG A 5 13.80 0.43 -20.98
C ARG A 5 13.75 -0.36 -19.68
N VAL A 6 13.21 -1.58 -19.73
CA VAL A 6 13.14 -2.49 -18.58
C VAL A 6 14.27 -3.50 -18.65
N ILE A 7 15.14 -3.52 -17.64
CA ILE A 7 16.25 -4.47 -17.53
C ILE A 7 15.94 -5.46 -16.42
N ARG A 8 15.89 -6.75 -16.76
CA ARG A 8 15.73 -7.84 -15.81
C ARG A 8 17.07 -8.50 -15.58
N PHE A 9 17.41 -8.76 -14.34
CA PHE A 9 18.66 -9.41 -13.99
C PHE A 9 18.41 -10.88 -13.62
N PRO A 10 19.23 -11.82 -14.16
CA PRO A 10 19.22 -13.21 -13.72
C PRO A 10 19.90 -13.30 -12.35
N TYR A 11 19.39 -14.17 -11.48
CA TYR A 11 19.97 -14.38 -10.16
C TYR A 11 20.19 -15.85 -9.79
N PHE A 12 19.60 -16.76 -10.57
CA PHE A 12 19.77 -18.20 -10.40
C PHE A 12 19.49 -18.93 -11.72
N LEU A 13 19.33 -20.25 -11.71
CA LEU A 13 18.84 -20.99 -12.86
C LEU A 13 17.39 -20.54 -13.17
N GLN A 14 17.10 -20.16 -14.41
CA GLN A 14 15.86 -19.51 -14.82
C GLN A 14 14.57 -20.21 -14.32
N ARG A 15 14.56 -21.56 -14.37
CA ARG A 15 13.44 -22.38 -13.85
C ARG A 15 13.22 -22.27 -12.34
N TRP A 16 14.20 -21.76 -11.57
CA TRP A 16 14.18 -21.64 -10.12
C TRP A 16 14.07 -20.18 -9.66
N GLU A 17 14.08 -19.21 -10.56
CA GLU A 17 13.95 -17.79 -10.27
C GLU A 17 12.53 -17.42 -9.81
N LYS A 18 12.04 -18.06 -8.76
CA LYS A 18 10.66 -17.91 -8.25
C LYS A 18 10.54 -16.94 -7.07
N LEU A 19 11.66 -16.40 -6.53
CA LEU A 19 11.67 -15.61 -5.30
C LEU A 19 10.87 -14.29 -5.47
N ALA A 20 11.06 -13.60 -6.59
CA ALA A 20 10.42 -12.29 -6.87
C ALA A 20 9.19 -12.38 -7.80
N MET A 21 8.84 -13.59 -8.29
CA MET A 21 7.69 -13.79 -9.17
C MET A 21 6.39 -13.97 -8.37
N HIS A 22 5.24 -13.78 -9.02
CA HIS A 22 3.84 -13.90 -8.58
C HIS A 22 3.59 -14.57 -7.22
N GLY A 23 2.71 -14.01 -6.39
CA GLY A 23 2.25 -14.66 -5.14
C GLY A 23 2.51 -13.87 -3.84
N GLY A 24 2.38 -12.54 -3.86
CA GLY A 24 2.33 -11.77 -2.62
C GLY A 24 3.66 -11.28 -2.05
N GLY A 25 4.74 -11.30 -2.86
CA GLY A 25 6.05 -10.73 -2.52
C GLY A 25 6.99 -11.70 -1.78
N ILE A 26 8.26 -11.30 -1.72
CA ILE A 26 9.36 -12.12 -1.19
C ILE A 26 9.08 -12.61 0.24
N LEU A 27 8.61 -11.74 1.15
CA LEU A 27 8.38 -12.08 2.55
C LEU A 27 7.34 -13.22 2.73
N ASN A 28 6.29 -13.25 1.92
CA ASN A 28 5.29 -14.30 1.99
C ASN A 28 5.86 -15.65 1.49
N LYS A 29 6.67 -15.62 0.45
CA LYS A 29 7.35 -16.82 -0.04
C LYS A 29 8.35 -17.40 0.96
N LEU A 30 9.10 -16.53 1.65
CA LEU A 30 9.99 -16.96 2.71
C LEU A 30 9.25 -17.62 3.88
N LYS A 31 8.04 -17.15 4.20
CA LYS A 31 7.20 -17.78 5.22
C LYS A 31 6.62 -19.12 4.76
N SER A 32 6.28 -19.25 3.47
CA SER A 32 5.67 -20.48 2.93
C SER A 32 6.68 -21.61 2.72
N ASN A 33 7.94 -21.29 2.41
CA ASN A 33 9.00 -22.27 2.20
C ASN A 33 10.38 -21.73 2.60
N PRO A 34 10.97 -22.23 3.72
CA PRO A 34 12.28 -21.80 4.21
C PRO A 34 13.42 -21.96 3.21
N LEU A 35 13.32 -22.86 2.22
CA LEU A 35 14.35 -23.03 1.19
C LEU A 35 14.58 -21.76 0.36
N TYR A 36 13.58 -20.88 0.26
CA TYR A 36 13.75 -19.60 -0.42
C TYR A 36 14.76 -18.66 0.27
N TYR A 37 15.06 -18.86 1.56
CA TYR A 37 16.13 -18.09 2.22
C TYR A 37 17.50 -18.32 1.56
N LEU A 38 17.77 -19.52 1.04
CA LEU A 38 19.00 -19.84 0.31
C LEU A 38 19.14 -19.06 -1.00
N MET A 39 18.03 -18.56 -1.56
CA MET A 39 18.04 -17.80 -2.81
C MET A 39 18.32 -16.31 -2.59
N ILE A 40 18.18 -15.80 -1.36
CA ILE A 40 18.40 -14.37 -1.05
C ILE A 40 19.79 -13.89 -1.44
N PRO A 41 20.90 -14.57 -1.07
CA PRO A 41 22.23 -14.15 -1.46
C PRO A 41 22.41 -14.03 -2.97
N PHE A 42 21.92 -15.00 -3.73
CA PHE A 42 21.98 -15.00 -5.19
C PHE A 42 21.17 -13.86 -5.79
N PHE A 43 19.97 -13.61 -5.27
CA PHE A 43 19.15 -12.48 -5.69
C PHE A 43 19.84 -11.14 -5.45
N LEU A 44 20.43 -10.93 -4.28
CA LEU A 44 21.16 -9.71 -3.95
C LEU A 44 22.41 -9.55 -4.81
N LEU A 45 23.17 -10.62 -5.03
CA LEU A 45 24.37 -10.61 -5.90
C LEU A 45 24.00 -10.35 -7.36
N GLY A 46 22.94 -10.98 -7.87
CA GLY A 46 22.45 -10.75 -9.23
C GLY A 46 22.05 -9.28 -9.45
N GLN A 47 21.29 -8.71 -8.51
CA GLN A 47 20.93 -7.30 -8.54
C GLN A 47 22.16 -6.38 -8.45
N LEU A 48 23.07 -6.65 -7.53
CA LEU A 48 24.31 -5.89 -7.36
C LEU A 48 25.16 -5.87 -8.64
N ARG A 49 25.38 -7.05 -9.26
CA ARG A 49 26.12 -7.17 -10.53
C ARG A 49 25.45 -6.38 -11.65
N ALA A 50 24.13 -6.46 -11.76
CA ALA A 50 23.38 -5.73 -12.78
C ALA A 50 23.51 -4.21 -12.61
N VAL A 51 23.33 -3.71 -11.39
CA VAL A 51 23.45 -2.27 -11.10
C VAL A 51 24.89 -1.78 -11.31
N ILE A 52 25.92 -2.51 -10.86
CA ILE A 52 27.31 -2.16 -11.12
C ILE A 52 27.62 -2.16 -12.62
N GLY A 53 27.12 -3.16 -13.36
CA GLY A 53 27.27 -3.20 -14.82
C GLY A 53 26.74 -1.95 -15.48
N LEU A 54 25.49 -1.57 -15.15
CA LEU A 54 24.85 -0.36 -15.68
C LEU A 54 25.63 0.92 -15.30
N LEU A 55 26.05 1.05 -14.05
CA LEU A 55 26.82 2.20 -13.59
C LEU A 55 28.18 2.33 -14.27
N ARG A 56 28.76 1.24 -14.78
CA ARG A 56 30.01 1.26 -15.55
C ARG A 56 29.82 1.57 -17.02
N SER A 57 28.73 1.10 -17.60
CA SER A 57 28.45 1.22 -19.04
C SER A 57 27.70 2.50 -19.43
N GLU A 58 26.96 3.11 -18.50
CA GLU A 58 26.07 4.23 -18.78
C GLU A 58 26.26 5.39 -17.79
N LYS A 59 25.78 6.57 -18.19
CA LYS A 59 25.73 7.76 -17.32
C LYS A 59 24.32 7.92 -16.78
N PHE A 60 24.23 8.24 -15.51
CA PHE A 60 22.96 8.51 -14.82
C PHE A 60 23.12 9.78 -13.98
N ASP A 61 22.07 10.61 -13.96
CA ASP A 61 22.02 11.85 -13.17
C ASP A 61 21.51 11.58 -11.75
N LEU A 62 20.65 10.55 -11.61
CA LEU A 62 20.00 10.16 -10.36
C LEU A 62 19.79 8.64 -10.34
N ILE A 63 19.84 8.04 -9.17
CA ILE A 63 19.31 6.69 -8.91
C ILE A 63 18.11 6.83 -7.99
N HIS A 64 16.95 6.28 -8.39
CA HIS A 64 15.77 6.17 -7.55
C HIS A 64 15.56 4.72 -7.16
N ALA A 65 15.72 4.40 -5.89
CA ALA A 65 15.50 3.08 -5.32
C ALA A 65 14.16 3.04 -4.56
N HIS A 66 13.29 2.14 -4.96
CA HIS A 66 12.08 1.83 -4.21
C HIS A 66 12.37 0.73 -3.20
N TRP A 67 12.09 1.00 -1.92
CA TRP A 67 12.41 0.21 -0.73
C TRP A 67 13.84 0.44 -0.23
N LEU A 68 13.97 0.75 1.05
CA LEU A 68 15.28 0.91 1.70
C LEU A 68 16.10 -0.39 1.62
N ILE A 69 15.46 -1.54 1.81
CA ILE A 69 16.05 -2.87 1.75
C ILE A 69 15.11 -3.77 0.92
N PRO A 70 15.62 -4.48 -0.11
CA PRO A 70 17.04 -4.56 -0.48
C PRO A 70 17.52 -3.48 -1.47
N GLN A 71 16.65 -2.80 -2.22
CA GLN A 71 17.03 -2.00 -3.39
C GLN A 71 17.89 -0.79 -3.03
N GLY A 72 17.52 -0.01 -2.01
CA GLY A 72 18.29 1.13 -1.53
C GLY A 72 19.68 0.71 -1.04
N PHE A 73 19.77 -0.43 -0.33
CA PHE A 73 21.05 -1.01 0.08
C PHE A 73 21.94 -1.36 -1.12
N ILE A 74 21.37 -2.06 -2.11
CA ILE A 74 22.12 -2.44 -3.33
C ILE A 74 22.57 -1.20 -4.11
N ALA A 75 21.72 -0.19 -4.25
CA ALA A 75 22.05 1.06 -4.93
C ALA A 75 23.21 1.78 -4.21
N ALA A 76 23.09 1.98 -2.90
CA ALA A 76 24.13 2.62 -2.10
C ALA A 76 25.47 1.85 -2.14
N LEU A 77 25.44 0.51 -2.04
CA LEU A 77 26.62 -0.33 -2.13
C LEU A 77 27.25 -0.28 -3.53
N SER A 78 26.44 -0.27 -4.59
CA SER A 78 26.92 -0.16 -5.98
C SER A 78 27.64 1.17 -6.23
N LEU A 79 27.10 2.27 -5.70
CA LEU A 79 27.74 3.59 -5.78
C LEU A 79 29.08 3.61 -5.05
N LEU A 80 29.16 2.99 -3.87
CA LEU A 80 30.41 2.87 -3.11
C LEU A 80 31.47 2.06 -3.88
N ILE A 81 31.11 0.90 -4.44
CA ILE A 81 32.03 0.03 -5.18
C ILE A 81 32.50 0.70 -6.47
N THR A 82 31.61 1.35 -7.20
CA THR A 82 31.95 2.02 -8.47
C THR A 82 32.57 3.40 -8.27
N ARG A 83 32.57 3.91 -7.05
CA ARG A 83 33.04 5.29 -6.70
C ARG A 83 32.35 6.38 -7.52
N ARG A 84 31.10 6.09 -7.97
CA ARG A 84 30.31 7.07 -8.72
C ARG A 84 29.63 8.04 -7.75
N LYS A 85 29.75 9.34 -8.07
CA LYS A 85 29.10 10.43 -7.32
C LYS A 85 27.71 10.73 -7.94
N ILE A 86 26.80 9.76 -7.91
CA ILE A 86 25.42 9.91 -8.40
C ILE A 86 24.50 9.99 -7.18
N PRO A 87 23.62 11.01 -7.07
CA PRO A 87 22.70 11.11 -5.95
C PRO A 87 21.75 9.93 -5.93
N LEU A 88 21.44 9.47 -4.72
CA LEU A 88 20.50 8.38 -4.45
C LEU A 88 19.25 8.93 -3.80
N LEU A 89 18.10 8.74 -4.42
CA LEU A 89 16.79 8.90 -3.82
C LEU A 89 16.27 7.52 -3.39
N CYS A 90 15.79 7.39 -2.15
CA CYS A 90 15.12 6.16 -1.71
C CYS A 90 13.68 6.45 -1.33
N THR A 91 12.74 5.65 -1.84
CA THR A 91 11.33 5.66 -1.43
C THR A 91 11.03 4.46 -0.54
N SER A 92 10.51 4.70 0.66
CA SER A 92 9.95 3.64 1.50
C SER A 92 8.45 3.53 1.31
N HIS A 93 7.97 2.29 1.15
CA HIS A 93 6.54 1.97 0.97
C HIS A 93 5.89 1.35 2.22
N GLY A 94 6.57 1.38 3.37
CA GLY A 94 6.06 0.89 4.65
C GLY A 94 6.48 -0.53 5.01
N GLY A 95 6.40 -1.48 4.09
CA GLY A 95 6.79 -2.86 4.36
C GLY A 95 8.26 -3.01 4.77
N ASP A 96 9.15 -2.29 4.12
CA ASP A 96 10.58 -2.22 4.45
C ASP A 96 10.85 -1.48 5.78
N LEU A 97 10.02 -0.52 6.13
CA LEU A 97 10.16 0.26 7.35
C LEU A 97 9.63 -0.51 8.57
N PHE A 98 8.42 -1.06 8.47
CA PHE A 98 7.70 -1.65 9.61
C PHE A 98 7.92 -3.16 9.79
N ALA A 99 8.07 -3.93 8.70
CA ALA A 99 8.12 -5.39 8.78
C ALA A 99 9.53 -5.95 9.01
N LEU A 100 10.59 -5.27 8.55
CA LEU A 100 11.97 -5.70 8.73
C LEU A 100 12.51 -5.17 10.05
N LYS A 101 12.48 -5.99 11.10
CA LYS A 101 12.90 -5.67 12.47
C LYS A 101 14.23 -6.33 12.82
N GLY A 102 14.84 -5.89 13.92
CA GLY A 102 16.11 -6.37 14.43
C GLY A 102 17.24 -5.32 14.34
N LYS A 103 18.14 -5.34 15.34
CA LYS A 103 19.20 -4.31 15.49
C LYS A 103 20.07 -4.17 14.25
N GLY A 104 20.43 -5.29 13.60
CA GLY A 104 21.24 -5.28 12.37
C GLY A 104 20.52 -4.62 11.19
N LEU A 105 19.25 -4.97 10.96
CA LEU A 105 18.44 -4.38 9.91
C LEU A 105 18.15 -2.89 10.16
N GLN A 106 17.96 -2.49 11.41
CA GLN A 106 17.78 -1.07 11.76
C GLN A 106 19.07 -0.27 11.50
N ARG A 107 20.26 -0.83 11.79
CA ARG A 107 21.54 -0.21 11.45
C ARG A 107 21.69 -0.09 9.92
N LEU A 108 21.32 -1.13 9.18
CA LEU A 108 21.40 -1.14 7.72
C LEU A 108 20.45 -0.10 7.11
N LYS A 109 19.21 0.01 7.60
CA LYS A 109 18.27 1.06 7.16
C LYS A 109 18.86 2.45 7.39
N ARG A 110 19.35 2.74 8.60
CA ARG A 110 19.98 4.03 8.91
C ARG A 110 21.20 4.32 8.02
N TRP A 111 22.00 3.31 7.71
CA TRP A 111 23.11 3.46 6.78
C TRP A 111 22.64 3.84 5.38
N VAL A 112 21.62 3.15 4.84
CA VAL A 112 21.02 3.48 3.53
C VAL A 112 20.47 4.91 3.53
N MET A 113 19.70 5.26 4.56
CA MET A 113 19.12 6.62 4.71
C MET A 113 20.22 7.69 4.75
N GLY A 114 21.32 7.42 5.47
CA GLY A 114 22.47 8.32 5.53
C GLY A 114 23.27 8.45 4.22
N LYS A 115 23.17 7.45 3.33
CA LYS A 115 23.78 7.49 1.98
C LYS A 115 22.86 8.09 0.92
N SER A 116 21.58 8.28 1.23
CA SER A 116 20.62 8.89 0.32
C SER A 116 20.73 10.41 0.36
N ALA A 117 20.68 11.05 -0.80
CA ALA A 117 20.60 12.50 -0.93
C ALA A 117 19.24 13.02 -0.42
N ALA A 118 18.16 12.28 -0.71
CA ALA A 118 16.83 12.50 -0.18
C ALA A 118 16.09 11.18 0.03
N LEU A 119 15.04 11.25 0.84
CA LEU A 119 14.14 10.14 1.10
C LEU A 119 12.70 10.56 0.79
N THR A 120 11.92 9.65 0.21
CA THR A 120 10.48 9.83 0.14
C THR A 120 9.77 8.73 0.91
N VAL A 121 8.66 9.08 1.52
CA VAL A 121 7.79 8.18 2.27
C VAL A 121 6.35 8.41 1.87
N VAL A 122 5.50 7.40 2.00
CA VAL A 122 4.15 7.45 1.43
C VAL A 122 3.11 8.07 2.37
N SER A 123 3.48 8.39 3.62
CA SER A 123 2.59 9.07 4.58
C SER A 123 3.35 9.90 5.60
N THR A 124 2.66 10.87 6.19
CA THR A 124 3.18 11.72 7.28
C THR A 124 3.58 10.88 8.51
N ALA A 125 2.83 9.83 8.82
CA ALA A 125 3.17 8.90 9.88
C ALA A 125 4.51 8.20 9.63
N MET A 126 4.81 7.85 8.37
CA MET A 126 6.10 7.28 7.99
C MET A 126 7.22 8.31 8.06
N LYS A 127 6.98 9.59 7.68
CA LYS A 127 7.97 10.67 7.86
C LYS A 127 8.37 10.78 9.33
N LYS A 128 7.38 10.81 10.24
CA LYS A 128 7.67 10.82 11.67
C LYS A 128 8.55 9.63 12.08
N THR A 129 8.21 8.42 11.65
CA THR A 129 8.99 7.22 11.99
C THR A 129 10.45 7.32 11.49
N VAL A 130 10.68 7.82 10.29
CA VAL A 130 12.03 7.97 9.69
C VAL A 130 12.82 9.06 10.44
N VAL A 131 12.18 10.16 10.80
CA VAL A 131 12.80 11.23 11.62
C VAL A 131 13.16 10.72 13.02
N ASP A 132 12.28 9.94 13.66
CA ASP A 132 12.54 9.29 14.96
C ASP A 132 13.72 8.28 14.88
N MET A 133 14.07 7.80 13.68
CA MET A 133 15.28 6.99 13.43
C MET A 133 16.56 7.82 13.27
N GLY A 134 16.50 9.15 13.38
CA GLY A 134 17.62 10.07 13.33
C GLY A 134 17.92 10.65 11.94
N VAL A 135 16.96 10.60 11.02
CA VAL A 135 17.09 11.27 9.70
C VAL A 135 16.64 12.72 9.81
N ASP A 136 17.40 13.61 9.17
CA ASP A 136 17.07 15.02 9.07
C ASP A 136 15.70 15.20 8.37
N PRO A 137 14.73 15.90 9.01
CA PRO A 137 13.41 16.15 8.45
C PRO A 137 13.42 16.81 7.06
N GLU A 138 14.43 17.64 6.78
CA GLU A 138 14.57 18.36 5.50
C GLU A 138 14.94 17.42 4.33
N LYS A 139 15.49 16.26 4.63
CA LYS A 139 15.79 15.22 3.64
C LYS A 139 14.61 14.29 3.36
N VAL A 140 13.50 14.42 4.06
CA VAL A 140 12.36 13.49 3.96
C VAL A 140 11.13 14.21 3.42
N GLU A 141 10.75 13.83 2.20
CA GLU A 141 9.53 14.33 1.56
C GLU A 141 8.39 13.29 1.66
N VAL A 142 7.17 13.77 1.85
CA VAL A 142 5.98 12.92 1.84
C VAL A 142 5.38 12.93 0.44
N ILE A 143 5.61 11.84 -0.30
CA ILE A 143 5.01 11.63 -1.62
C ILE A 143 4.22 10.33 -1.59
N PRO A 144 2.90 10.42 -1.49
CA PRO A 144 2.02 9.25 -1.51
C PRO A 144 2.14 8.46 -2.82
N MET A 145 1.54 7.27 -2.83
CA MET A 145 1.43 6.51 -4.06
C MET A 145 0.33 7.08 -4.95
N GLY A 146 0.58 7.17 -6.26
CA GLY A 146 -0.40 7.61 -7.24
C GLY A 146 -1.41 6.51 -7.59
N VAL A 147 -2.58 6.94 -8.04
CA VAL A 147 -3.66 6.09 -8.57
C VAL A 147 -4.15 6.74 -9.87
N ASP A 148 -4.51 5.92 -10.85
CA ASP A 148 -5.17 6.41 -12.07
C ASP A 148 -6.61 6.79 -11.76
N LEU A 149 -6.80 8.05 -11.34
CA LEU A 149 -8.09 8.59 -10.93
C LEU A 149 -8.85 9.28 -12.05
N LYS A 150 -8.23 9.43 -13.22
CA LYS A 150 -8.84 10.04 -14.41
C LYS A 150 -9.19 9.02 -15.50
N GLY A 151 -8.48 7.88 -15.54
CA GLY A 151 -8.70 6.83 -16.55
C GLY A 151 -9.40 5.60 -15.98
N LEU A 152 -8.89 5.02 -14.89
CA LEU A 152 -9.33 3.71 -14.40
C LEU A 152 -10.33 3.82 -13.23
N PHE A 153 -9.91 4.44 -12.11
CA PHE A 153 -10.74 4.55 -10.90
C PHE A 153 -11.61 5.80 -10.94
N THR A 154 -12.63 5.74 -11.78
CA THR A 154 -13.58 6.84 -12.02
C THR A 154 -14.99 6.43 -11.66
N PRO A 155 -15.88 7.36 -11.28
CA PRO A 155 -17.31 7.10 -11.21
C PRO A 155 -17.85 6.70 -12.58
N ASP A 156 -18.90 5.91 -12.59
CA ASP A 156 -19.66 5.59 -13.80
C ASP A 156 -21.17 5.74 -13.49
N PRO A 157 -21.82 6.77 -14.05
CA PRO A 157 -23.25 7.02 -13.80
C PRO A 157 -24.18 5.90 -14.30
N SER A 158 -23.69 5.06 -15.23
CA SER A 158 -24.48 3.92 -15.73
C SER A 158 -24.52 2.75 -14.74
N VAL A 159 -23.59 2.70 -13.78
CA VAL A 159 -23.54 1.65 -12.76
C VAL A 159 -24.40 2.03 -11.56
N GLN A 160 -25.52 1.34 -11.39
CA GLN A 160 -26.36 1.54 -10.22
C GLN A 160 -25.68 1.00 -8.95
N ARG A 161 -25.53 1.89 -7.96
CA ARG A 161 -25.04 1.50 -6.63
C ARG A 161 -26.06 0.65 -5.91
N LYS A 162 -25.63 -0.47 -5.36
CA LYS A 162 -26.47 -1.33 -4.53
C LYS A 162 -26.73 -0.69 -3.16
N THR A 163 -27.77 -1.16 -2.50
CA THR A 163 -28.15 -0.68 -1.16
C THR A 163 -27.77 -1.66 -0.05
N ASP A 164 -27.31 -2.85 -0.41
CA ASP A 164 -27.12 -4.00 0.47
C ASP A 164 -25.74 -4.69 0.31
N GLU A 165 -24.73 -4.00 -0.24
CA GLU A 165 -23.41 -4.57 -0.47
C GLU A 165 -22.32 -3.77 0.24
N LEU A 166 -21.65 -4.39 1.24
CA LEU A 166 -20.37 -3.94 1.76
C LEU A 166 -19.26 -4.57 0.93
N LEU A 167 -18.20 -3.80 0.66
CA LEU A 167 -17.05 -4.26 -0.10
C LEU A 167 -15.76 -4.13 0.72
N PHE A 168 -15.00 -5.21 0.76
CA PHE A 168 -13.60 -5.20 1.19
C PHE A 168 -12.71 -5.56 0.00
N VAL A 169 -11.65 -4.78 -0.23
CA VAL A 169 -10.61 -5.07 -1.22
C VAL A 169 -9.25 -5.08 -0.55
N GLY A 170 -8.50 -6.15 -0.75
CA GLY A 170 -7.14 -6.23 -0.22
C GLY A 170 -6.61 -7.64 -0.03
N ARG A 171 -5.31 -7.74 0.25
CA ARG A 171 -4.70 -9.02 0.60
C ARG A 171 -5.25 -9.53 1.94
N LEU A 172 -5.50 -10.82 2.03
CA LEU A 172 -6.00 -11.46 3.25
C LEU A 172 -4.83 -11.75 4.21
N VAL A 173 -4.38 -10.68 4.90
CA VAL A 173 -3.29 -10.67 5.89
C VAL A 173 -3.71 -9.84 7.11
N ASP A 174 -3.09 -10.11 8.28
CA ASP A 174 -3.50 -9.54 9.58
C ASP A 174 -3.69 -8.02 9.56
N VAL A 175 -2.75 -7.27 8.95
CA VAL A 175 -2.77 -5.80 8.92
C VAL A 175 -4.01 -5.21 8.25
N LYS A 176 -4.70 -5.99 7.40
CA LYS A 176 -5.92 -5.56 6.71
C LYS A 176 -7.18 -5.66 7.57
N GLY A 177 -7.12 -6.37 8.68
CA GLY A 177 -8.16 -6.39 9.71
C GLY A 177 -9.49 -7.01 9.29
N LEU A 178 -9.53 -7.88 8.25
CA LEU A 178 -10.78 -8.46 7.78
C LEU A 178 -11.51 -9.28 8.86
N GLU A 179 -10.78 -9.84 9.85
CA GLU A 179 -11.39 -10.49 11.02
C GLU A 179 -12.33 -9.53 11.77
N ILE A 180 -11.90 -8.27 11.97
CA ILE A 180 -12.68 -7.23 12.66
C ILE A 180 -13.98 -6.91 11.88
N LEU A 181 -13.92 -6.92 10.54
CA LEU A 181 -15.11 -6.69 9.72
C LEU A 181 -16.07 -7.89 9.80
N LEU A 182 -15.56 -9.13 9.75
CA LEU A 182 -16.40 -10.31 9.93
C LEU A 182 -17.10 -10.32 11.29
N GLU A 183 -16.36 -10.00 12.36
CA GLU A 183 -16.91 -9.89 13.73
C GLU A 183 -17.91 -8.74 13.90
N ALA A 184 -17.84 -7.70 13.04
CA ALA A 184 -18.82 -6.62 13.03
C ALA A 184 -20.13 -6.99 12.31
N MET A 185 -20.07 -7.93 11.35
CA MET A 185 -21.20 -8.29 10.50
C MET A 185 -22.45 -8.75 11.25
N PRO A 186 -22.41 -9.59 12.31
CA PRO A 186 -23.64 -10.01 13.03
C PRO A 186 -24.47 -8.83 13.53
N LYS A 187 -23.81 -7.77 14.06
CA LYS A 187 -24.50 -6.55 14.51
C LYS A 187 -25.09 -5.75 13.33
N VAL A 188 -24.39 -5.68 12.22
CA VAL A 188 -24.91 -5.05 10.99
C VAL A 188 -26.11 -5.82 10.46
N LEU A 189 -26.02 -7.15 10.38
CA LEU A 189 -27.09 -8.03 9.89
C LEU A 189 -28.34 -8.04 10.80
N ALA A 190 -28.17 -7.83 12.09
CA ALA A 190 -29.30 -7.68 13.01
C ALA A 190 -30.21 -6.48 12.63
N LYS A 191 -29.63 -5.41 12.06
CA LYS A 191 -30.40 -4.24 11.59
C LYS A 191 -30.69 -4.29 10.09
N TYR A 192 -29.80 -4.86 9.30
CA TYR A 192 -29.86 -4.96 7.85
C TYR A 192 -29.74 -6.42 7.39
N PRO A 193 -30.76 -7.27 7.54
CA PRO A 193 -30.69 -8.72 7.26
C PRO A 193 -30.35 -9.06 5.79
N GLY A 194 -30.62 -8.13 4.85
CA GLY A 194 -30.30 -8.26 3.44
C GLY A 194 -28.83 -7.94 3.09
N MET A 195 -28.06 -7.37 4.01
CA MET A 195 -26.68 -6.96 3.75
C MET A 195 -25.79 -8.14 3.40
N ARG A 196 -24.93 -7.95 2.42
CA ARG A 196 -23.89 -8.90 2.00
C ARG A 196 -22.51 -8.25 2.11
N LEU A 197 -21.50 -9.07 2.37
CA LEU A 197 -20.10 -8.66 2.35
C LEU A 197 -19.39 -9.33 1.18
N THR A 198 -18.92 -8.53 0.22
CA THR A 198 -18.08 -8.98 -0.89
C THR A 198 -16.62 -8.74 -0.53
N ILE A 199 -15.79 -9.79 -0.64
CA ILE A 199 -14.36 -9.76 -0.33
C ILE A 199 -13.58 -10.03 -1.62
N ALA A 200 -12.91 -9.00 -2.15
CA ALA A 200 -12.03 -9.09 -3.32
C ALA A 200 -10.57 -9.12 -2.88
N GLY A 201 -9.95 -10.28 -3.00
CA GLY A 201 -8.55 -10.50 -2.64
C GLY A 201 -8.28 -11.92 -2.20
N ALA A 202 -7.00 -12.25 -2.11
CA ALA A 202 -6.51 -13.55 -1.67
C ALA A 202 -5.37 -13.37 -0.65
N GLY A 203 -5.09 -14.40 0.14
CA GLY A 203 -4.00 -14.37 1.10
C GLY A 203 -3.98 -15.55 2.06
N PRO A 204 -2.94 -15.65 2.89
CA PRO A 204 -2.74 -16.79 3.78
C PRO A 204 -3.84 -16.96 4.84
N LEU A 205 -4.61 -15.92 5.15
CA LEU A 205 -5.68 -15.98 6.14
C LEU A 205 -7.02 -16.46 5.57
N GLU A 206 -7.14 -16.72 4.26
CA GLU A 206 -8.45 -17.01 3.64
C GLU A 206 -9.18 -18.17 4.32
N ARG A 207 -8.49 -19.29 4.59
CA ARG A 207 -9.09 -20.44 5.26
C ARG A 207 -9.64 -20.07 6.64
N LYS A 208 -8.82 -19.38 7.46
CA LYS A 208 -9.21 -18.93 8.80
C LYS A 208 -10.41 -17.97 8.77
N LEU A 209 -10.46 -17.07 7.78
CA LEU A 209 -11.55 -16.11 7.63
C LEU A 209 -12.87 -16.79 7.22
N ARG A 210 -12.81 -17.84 6.39
CA ARG A 210 -13.97 -18.66 6.05
C ARG A 210 -14.49 -19.46 7.25
N GLU A 211 -13.56 -20.04 8.05
CA GLU A 211 -13.88 -20.72 9.31
C GLU A 211 -14.58 -19.74 10.27
N LEU A 212 -14.04 -18.53 10.45
CA LEU A 212 -14.65 -17.49 11.28
C LEU A 212 -16.06 -17.08 10.80
N ALA A 213 -16.28 -16.95 9.48
CA ALA A 213 -17.60 -16.67 8.93
C ALA A 213 -18.60 -17.78 9.28
N GLY A 214 -18.16 -19.04 9.33
CA GLY A 214 -18.95 -20.18 9.80
C GLY A 214 -19.30 -20.10 11.29
N GLU A 215 -18.32 -19.81 12.13
CA GLU A 215 -18.51 -19.66 13.58
C GLU A 215 -19.48 -18.52 13.93
N LEU A 216 -19.46 -17.44 13.13
CA LEU A 216 -20.37 -16.30 13.27
C LEU A 216 -21.74 -16.52 12.61
N ASN A 217 -21.97 -17.67 11.97
CA ASN A 217 -23.22 -18.01 11.23
C ASN A 217 -23.58 -16.98 10.15
N ILE A 218 -22.56 -16.50 9.39
CA ILE A 218 -22.74 -15.50 8.31
C ILE A 218 -22.20 -15.99 6.97
N THR A 219 -21.93 -17.28 6.80
CA THR A 219 -21.34 -17.84 5.57
C THR A 219 -22.15 -17.51 4.33
N ASP A 220 -23.49 -17.54 4.41
CA ASP A 220 -24.41 -17.21 3.32
C ASP A 220 -24.46 -15.70 3.00
N LYS A 221 -23.86 -14.85 3.84
CA LYS A 221 -23.82 -13.39 3.71
C LYS A 221 -22.44 -12.88 3.21
N VAL A 222 -21.44 -13.77 3.03
CA VAL A 222 -20.07 -13.40 2.70
C VAL A 222 -19.62 -14.07 1.40
N ASP A 223 -19.27 -13.26 0.41
CA ASP A 223 -18.79 -13.71 -0.89
C ASP A 223 -17.28 -13.46 -1.02
N PHE A 224 -16.48 -14.53 -1.06
CA PHE A 224 -15.04 -14.45 -1.33
C PHE A 224 -14.79 -14.61 -2.83
N LEU A 225 -14.41 -13.53 -3.52
CA LEU A 225 -14.14 -13.51 -4.96
C LEU A 225 -12.73 -14.02 -5.31
N GLY A 226 -11.84 -14.14 -4.32
CA GLY A 226 -10.44 -14.47 -4.57
C GLY A 226 -9.68 -13.30 -5.20
N MET A 227 -8.54 -13.61 -5.86
CA MET A 227 -7.71 -12.61 -6.53
C MET A 227 -8.48 -11.96 -7.68
N THR A 228 -8.74 -10.68 -7.56
CA THR A 228 -9.45 -9.88 -8.56
C THR A 228 -8.46 -9.02 -9.33
N PRO A 229 -8.45 -9.06 -10.68
CA PRO A 229 -7.63 -8.17 -11.51
C PRO A 229 -7.94 -6.69 -11.26
N GLN A 230 -6.91 -5.84 -11.37
CA GLN A 230 -7.03 -4.42 -11.05
C GLN A 230 -8.04 -3.69 -11.94
N ASP A 231 -8.17 -4.08 -13.20
CA ASP A 231 -9.12 -3.54 -14.17
C ASP A 231 -10.59 -3.89 -13.85
N LYS A 232 -10.83 -4.86 -12.97
CA LYS A 232 -12.16 -5.28 -12.50
C LYS A 232 -12.56 -4.63 -11.16
N LEU A 233 -11.62 -4.03 -10.44
CA LEU A 233 -11.90 -3.40 -9.15
C LEU A 233 -12.81 -2.17 -9.26
N PRO A 234 -12.71 -1.30 -10.30
CA PRO A 234 -13.59 -0.14 -10.42
C PRO A 234 -15.07 -0.50 -10.38
N ASP A 235 -15.49 -1.58 -11.05
CA ASP A 235 -16.88 -1.99 -11.07
C ASP A 235 -17.38 -2.47 -9.71
N LEU A 236 -16.51 -3.11 -8.91
CA LEU A 236 -16.81 -3.47 -7.54
C LEU A 236 -17.02 -2.22 -6.67
N TYR A 237 -16.12 -1.24 -6.75
CA TYR A 237 -16.22 0.01 -6.01
C TYR A 237 -17.44 0.85 -6.42
N ARG A 238 -17.76 0.92 -7.72
CA ARG A 238 -18.90 1.66 -8.26
C ARG A 238 -20.23 1.12 -7.74
N ARG A 239 -20.39 -0.22 -7.68
CA ARG A 239 -21.63 -0.86 -7.27
C ARG A 239 -21.80 -1.01 -5.77
N ALA A 240 -20.73 -1.05 -4.98
CA ALA A 240 -20.84 -1.27 -3.54
C ALA A 240 -21.55 -0.11 -2.82
N THR A 241 -22.37 -0.40 -1.83
CA THR A 241 -22.98 0.59 -0.95
C THR A 241 -21.94 1.37 -0.18
N LEU A 242 -20.99 0.65 0.43
CA LEU A 242 -19.84 1.15 1.18
C LEU A 242 -18.64 0.28 0.93
N SER A 243 -17.44 0.87 0.94
CA SER A 243 -16.18 0.12 1.07
C SER A 243 -15.60 0.25 2.48
N VAL A 244 -15.23 -0.88 3.08
CA VAL A 244 -14.77 -0.96 4.46
C VAL A 244 -13.36 -1.52 4.51
N PHE A 245 -12.42 -0.77 5.11
CA PHE A 245 -11.01 -1.09 5.22
C PHE A 245 -10.57 -1.06 6.70
N PRO A 246 -10.87 -2.09 7.49
CA PRO A 246 -10.71 -2.09 8.94
C PRO A 246 -9.25 -2.30 9.38
N PHE A 247 -8.33 -1.54 8.81
CA PHE A 247 -6.90 -1.67 9.07
C PHE A 247 -6.56 -1.69 10.55
N VAL A 248 -5.59 -2.53 10.91
CA VAL A 248 -5.13 -2.69 12.30
C VAL A 248 -3.62 -2.59 12.41
N VAL A 249 -3.15 -2.25 13.60
CA VAL A 249 -1.76 -2.47 13.99
C VAL A 249 -1.64 -3.90 14.51
N THR A 250 -0.82 -4.71 13.86
CA THR A 250 -0.59 -6.10 14.29
C THR A 250 0.17 -6.16 15.62
N LYS A 251 0.11 -7.29 16.34
CA LYS A 251 0.90 -7.52 17.56
C LYS A 251 2.41 -7.29 17.36
N SER A 252 2.91 -7.51 16.15
CA SER A 252 4.29 -7.22 15.78
C SER A 252 4.55 -5.73 15.47
N GLY A 253 3.53 -4.85 15.53
CA GLY A 253 3.63 -3.42 15.21
C GLY A 253 3.74 -3.14 13.72
N VAL A 254 3.39 -4.09 12.85
CA VAL A 254 3.22 -3.84 11.42
C VAL A 254 1.86 -3.18 11.22
N GLN A 255 1.83 -2.12 10.41
CA GLN A 255 0.62 -1.37 10.12
C GLN A 255 0.55 -1.00 8.63
N GLU A 256 -0.61 -0.53 8.20
CA GLU A 256 -0.79 0.04 6.86
C GLU A 256 0.06 1.30 6.69
N GLY A 257 0.74 1.40 5.54
CA GLY A 257 1.60 2.54 5.24
C GLY A 257 0.86 3.70 4.56
N PHE A 258 -0.15 3.39 3.72
CA PHE A 258 -0.89 4.39 2.95
C PHE A 258 -2.36 4.01 2.67
N GLY A 259 -2.63 2.76 2.25
CA GLY A 259 -3.99 2.31 1.94
C GLY A 259 -4.47 2.69 0.53
N LEU A 260 -3.74 2.29 -0.52
CA LEU A 260 -4.13 2.53 -1.93
C LEU A 260 -5.59 2.22 -2.22
N VAL A 261 -6.11 1.11 -1.69
CA VAL A 261 -7.51 0.66 -1.89
C VAL A 261 -8.55 1.67 -1.39
N VAL A 262 -8.19 2.51 -0.40
CA VAL A 262 -9.04 3.62 0.06
C VAL A 262 -9.12 4.69 -1.03
N VAL A 263 -7.98 5.07 -1.60
CA VAL A 263 -7.92 6.06 -2.69
C VAL A 263 -8.64 5.55 -3.94
N GLU A 264 -8.49 4.27 -4.27
CA GLU A 264 -9.19 3.62 -5.39
C GLU A 264 -10.71 3.67 -5.20
N ALA A 265 -11.21 3.29 -4.00
CA ALA A 265 -12.63 3.35 -3.67
C ALA A 265 -13.19 4.78 -3.75
N MET A 266 -12.50 5.74 -3.11
CA MET A 266 -12.87 7.16 -3.18
C MET A 266 -12.80 7.68 -4.63
N GLY A 267 -11.85 7.20 -5.41
CA GLY A 267 -11.72 7.46 -6.84
C GLY A 267 -12.97 7.09 -7.62
N CYS A 268 -13.61 5.99 -7.30
CA CYS A 268 -14.88 5.56 -7.87
C CYS A 268 -16.12 6.19 -7.18
N ALA A 269 -15.93 7.25 -6.39
CA ALA A 269 -16.97 7.87 -5.56
C ALA A 269 -17.69 6.85 -4.64
N CYS A 270 -17.00 5.80 -4.18
CA CYS A 270 -17.52 4.88 -3.18
C CYS A 270 -17.34 5.48 -1.79
N PRO A 271 -18.39 5.56 -0.94
CA PRO A 271 -18.23 5.96 0.45
C PRO A 271 -17.31 4.99 1.19
N VAL A 272 -16.39 5.50 2.01
CA VAL A 272 -15.38 4.68 2.67
C VAL A 272 -15.44 4.77 4.19
N ILE A 273 -15.19 3.64 4.84
CA ILE A 273 -14.90 3.53 6.27
C ILE A 273 -13.53 2.86 6.39
N ALA A 274 -12.61 3.46 7.15
CA ALA A 274 -11.31 2.84 7.42
C ALA A 274 -11.03 2.76 8.93
N GLY A 275 -10.14 1.84 9.31
CA GLY A 275 -9.61 1.80 10.67
C GLY A 275 -8.80 3.07 10.97
N ASP A 276 -9.02 3.68 12.14
CA ASP A 276 -8.31 4.87 12.56
C ASP A 276 -6.84 4.52 12.87
N LEU A 277 -5.99 4.79 11.88
CA LEU A 277 -4.54 4.66 11.95
C LEU A 277 -3.89 5.96 11.50
N PRO A 278 -2.71 6.31 12.03
CA PRO A 278 -2.03 7.55 11.67
C PRO A 278 -1.82 7.75 10.16
N ALA A 279 -1.59 6.67 9.41
CA ALA A 279 -1.43 6.75 7.94
C ALA A 279 -2.74 7.10 7.20
N MET A 280 -3.91 6.85 7.81
CA MET A 280 -5.20 7.15 7.18
C MET A 280 -5.56 8.63 7.26
N ASN A 281 -5.00 9.37 8.20
CA ASN A 281 -5.26 10.81 8.37
C ASN A 281 -4.77 11.67 7.18
N ASP A 282 -3.83 11.15 6.38
CA ASP A 282 -3.40 11.81 5.16
C ASP A 282 -4.45 11.73 4.03
N THR A 283 -5.28 10.68 4.06
CA THR A 283 -6.30 10.40 3.03
C THR A 283 -7.71 10.73 3.50
N ILE A 284 -8.07 10.36 4.73
CA ILE A 284 -9.41 10.53 5.29
C ILE A 284 -9.40 11.61 6.36
N LYS A 285 -10.22 12.63 6.15
CA LYS A 285 -10.66 13.56 7.17
C LYS A 285 -12.02 13.10 7.68
N ASN A 286 -12.03 12.56 8.91
CA ASN A 286 -13.20 11.94 9.50
C ASN A 286 -14.43 12.83 9.49
N GLY A 287 -15.51 12.37 8.87
CA GLY A 287 -16.78 13.10 8.72
C GLY A 287 -16.82 14.12 7.58
N GLU A 288 -15.68 14.41 6.91
CA GLU A 288 -15.63 15.32 5.76
C GLU A 288 -15.64 14.56 4.42
N ASN A 289 -14.73 13.58 4.24
CA ASN A 289 -14.53 12.84 2.98
C ASN A 289 -14.55 11.32 3.12
N GLY A 290 -14.79 10.81 4.33
CA GLY A 290 -14.89 9.42 4.70
C GLY A 290 -15.07 9.31 6.21
N LEU A 291 -15.21 8.10 6.74
CA LEU A 291 -15.28 7.85 8.18
C LEU A 291 -14.09 7.02 8.66
N LEU A 292 -13.64 7.31 9.89
CA LEU A 292 -12.67 6.52 10.62
C LEU A 292 -13.38 5.81 11.78
N ALA A 293 -13.16 4.50 11.90
CA ALA A 293 -13.63 3.70 13.03
C ALA A 293 -12.45 3.32 13.92
N PRO A 294 -12.62 3.29 15.26
CA PRO A 294 -11.56 2.86 16.18
C PRO A 294 -10.98 1.51 15.77
N SER A 295 -9.66 1.48 15.51
CA SER A 295 -8.96 0.30 14.99
C SER A 295 -9.07 -0.90 15.94
N GLY A 296 -9.32 -2.09 15.40
CA GLY A 296 -9.41 -3.34 16.16
C GLY A 296 -10.64 -3.46 17.05
N LYS A 297 -11.70 -2.68 16.83
CA LYS A 297 -12.94 -2.66 17.63
C LYS A 297 -14.15 -3.03 16.77
N PRO A 298 -14.57 -4.32 16.72
CA PRO A 298 -15.67 -4.78 15.86
C PRO A 298 -17.00 -4.06 16.12
N GLN A 299 -17.35 -3.83 17.40
CA GLN A 299 -18.57 -3.13 17.79
C GLN A 299 -18.61 -1.69 17.27
N ALA A 300 -17.50 -0.96 17.44
CA ALA A 300 -17.41 0.42 16.96
C ALA A 300 -17.41 0.48 15.41
N LEU A 301 -16.80 -0.50 14.75
CA LEU A 301 -16.87 -0.62 13.30
C LEU A 301 -18.32 -0.86 12.83
N ALA A 302 -19.04 -1.77 13.47
CA ALA A 302 -20.45 -2.04 13.17
C ALA A 302 -21.32 -0.78 13.35
N GLU A 303 -21.12 -0.03 14.43
CA GLU A 303 -21.84 1.22 14.70
C GLU A 303 -21.53 2.28 13.62
N THR A 304 -20.27 2.39 13.20
CA THR A 304 -19.87 3.30 12.13
C THR A 304 -20.48 2.91 10.78
N ILE A 305 -20.56 1.60 10.46
CA ILE A 305 -21.21 1.08 9.27
C ILE A 305 -22.71 1.41 9.33
N ILE A 306 -23.38 1.09 10.42
CA ILE A 306 -24.81 1.33 10.63
C ILE A 306 -25.13 2.82 10.51
N LYS A 307 -24.36 3.68 11.17
CA LYS A 307 -24.52 5.14 11.06
C LYS A 307 -24.51 5.61 9.61
N LEU A 308 -23.59 5.08 8.80
CA LEU A 308 -23.47 5.48 7.41
C LEU A 308 -24.56 4.83 6.52
N LEU A 309 -25.08 3.67 6.90
CA LEU A 309 -26.23 3.04 6.24
C LEU A 309 -27.55 3.78 6.54
N ASP A 310 -27.72 4.28 7.76
CA ASP A 310 -28.90 5.05 8.20
C ASP A 310 -29.02 6.42 7.52
N ASP A 311 -27.91 6.98 7.03
CA ASP A 311 -27.85 8.35 6.51
C ASP A 311 -27.40 8.39 5.04
N PRO A 312 -28.36 8.28 4.08
CA PRO A 312 -28.05 8.36 2.65
C PRO A 312 -27.47 9.70 2.20
N GLU A 313 -27.83 10.81 2.86
CA GLU A 313 -27.33 12.15 2.52
C GLU A 313 -25.87 12.26 2.92
N LEU A 314 -25.50 11.80 4.12
CA LEU A 314 -24.11 11.72 4.57
C LEU A 314 -23.30 10.83 3.62
N ARG A 315 -23.83 9.66 3.22
CA ARG A 315 -23.16 8.78 2.24
C ARG A 315 -22.85 9.48 0.93
N ALA A 316 -23.83 10.16 0.36
CA ALA A 316 -23.69 10.87 -0.91
C ALA A 316 -22.64 12.00 -0.80
N ARG A 317 -22.70 12.78 0.29
CA ARG A 317 -21.76 13.86 0.56
C ARG A 317 -20.34 13.33 0.70
N LEU A 318 -20.12 12.30 1.54
CA LEU A 318 -18.79 11.72 1.74
C LEU A 318 -18.22 11.10 0.46
N ALA A 319 -19.06 10.50 -0.38
CA ALA A 319 -18.65 9.96 -1.68
C ALA A 319 -18.14 11.07 -2.62
N GLY A 320 -18.87 12.18 -2.71
CA GLY A 320 -18.51 13.33 -3.54
C GLY A 320 -17.23 14.03 -3.06
N GLU A 321 -17.16 14.37 -1.77
CA GLU A 321 -15.98 15.01 -1.19
C GLU A 321 -14.77 14.07 -1.18
N GLY A 322 -14.99 12.76 -0.99
CA GLY A 322 -13.96 11.74 -1.11
C GLY A 322 -13.31 11.75 -2.49
N ARG A 323 -14.14 11.65 -3.54
CA ARG A 323 -13.67 11.71 -4.94
C ARG A 323 -12.88 12.99 -5.23
N LYS A 324 -13.43 14.14 -4.87
CA LYS A 324 -12.79 15.45 -5.08
C LYS A 324 -11.43 15.53 -4.39
N SER A 325 -11.36 15.11 -3.13
CA SER A 325 -10.13 15.12 -2.33
C SER A 325 -9.03 14.25 -2.92
N VAL A 326 -9.34 13.02 -3.36
CA VAL A 326 -8.30 12.11 -3.85
C VAL A 326 -7.78 12.49 -5.23
N VAL A 327 -8.63 13.00 -6.13
CA VAL A 327 -8.20 13.47 -7.45
C VAL A 327 -7.19 14.61 -7.34
N GLN A 328 -7.41 15.53 -6.41
CA GLN A 328 -6.52 16.67 -6.20
C GLN A 328 -5.17 16.28 -5.62
N LYS A 329 -5.09 15.18 -4.87
CA LYS A 329 -3.90 14.83 -4.08
C LYS A 329 -3.12 13.63 -4.59
N PHE A 330 -3.81 12.63 -5.15
CA PHE A 330 -3.27 11.29 -5.38
C PHE A 330 -3.39 10.81 -6.83
N ASP A 331 -3.89 11.65 -7.74
CA ASP A 331 -3.83 11.31 -9.17
C ASP A 331 -2.39 11.17 -9.64
N TRP A 332 -2.14 10.23 -10.59
CA TRP A 332 -0.80 9.96 -11.09
C TRP A 332 -0.07 11.21 -11.60
N GLU A 333 -0.78 12.15 -12.25
CA GLU A 333 -0.17 13.39 -12.74
C GLU A 333 0.34 14.26 -11.60
N VAL A 334 -0.45 14.38 -10.50
CA VAL A 334 -0.06 15.12 -9.30
C VAL A 334 1.17 14.49 -8.64
N ILE A 335 1.17 13.17 -8.50
CA ILE A 335 2.28 12.45 -7.87
C ILE A 335 3.54 12.49 -8.73
N ALA A 336 3.40 12.34 -10.05
CA ALA A 336 4.53 12.48 -10.99
C ALA A 336 5.16 13.88 -10.93
N GLY A 337 4.33 14.94 -10.85
CA GLY A 337 4.82 16.32 -10.67
C GLY A 337 5.67 16.46 -9.40
N LYS A 338 5.20 15.95 -8.26
CA LYS A 338 5.98 15.98 -7.01
C LYS A 338 7.32 15.25 -7.11
N TYR A 339 7.35 14.10 -7.79
CA TYR A 339 8.63 13.40 -8.02
C TYR A 339 9.55 14.18 -8.95
N ALA A 340 9.03 14.82 -9.99
CA ALA A 340 9.81 15.68 -10.88
C ALA A 340 10.50 16.82 -10.09
N GLU A 341 9.76 17.53 -9.24
CA GLU A 341 10.30 18.58 -8.37
C GLU A 341 11.44 18.05 -7.47
N VAL A 342 11.27 16.87 -6.86
CA VAL A 342 12.31 16.25 -6.02
C VAL A 342 13.53 15.87 -6.85
N TYR A 343 13.36 15.33 -8.07
CA TYR A 343 14.47 14.99 -8.95
C TYR A 343 15.26 16.24 -9.36
N GLU A 344 14.58 17.31 -9.78
CA GLU A 344 15.21 18.58 -10.16
C GLU A 344 16.00 19.18 -9.00
N LYS A 345 15.40 19.22 -7.80
CA LYS A 345 16.06 19.68 -6.58
C LYS A 345 17.35 18.90 -6.30
N ILE A 346 17.30 17.56 -6.35
CA ILE A 346 18.48 16.70 -6.06
C ILE A 346 19.59 16.89 -7.12
N ILE A 347 19.20 16.95 -8.40
CA ILE A 347 20.16 17.10 -9.50
C ILE A 347 20.83 18.47 -9.46
N SER A 348 20.06 19.54 -9.20
CA SER A 348 20.59 20.90 -9.10
C SER A 348 21.56 21.08 -7.91
N MET A 349 21.25 20.49 -6.76
CA MET A 349 22.15 20.52 -5.58
C MET A 349 23.52 19.89 -5.89
N LYS A 350 23.54 18.82 -6.69
CA LYS A 350 24.79 18.16 -7.10
C LYS A 350 25.66 19.01 -8.04
N GLN A 351 25.05 19.89 -8.84
CA GLN A 351 25.78 20.74 -9.78
C GLN A 351 26.51 21.89 -9.06
N LEU A 352 26.14 22.18 -7.81
CA LEU A 352 26.74 23.22 -6.97
C LEU A 352 27.87 22.71 -6.07
N GLU A 353 28.04 21.37 -5.92
CA GLU A 353 29.15 20.70 -5.23
C GLU A 353 30.30 20.31 -6.19
#